data_52b24a578289b59b30bf9781e0594290
#
_entry.id   52b24a578289b59b30bf9781e0594290
#
_cell.length_a   1.000
_cell.length_b   1.000
_cell.length_c   1.000
_cell.angle_alpha   90.00
_cell.angle_beta   90.00
_cell.angle_gamma   90.00
#
_symmetry.space_group_name_H-M   'P 1'
#
loop_
_entity.id
_entity.type
_entity.pdbx_description
1 polymer ?
#
loop_
_entity_poly.entity_id
_entity_poly.type
_entity_poly.pdbx_seq_one_letter_code
_entity_poly.pdbx_strand_id
1 'polypeptide(L)'
;MAQTLVRTDFHFPQQDHVYHGKVRDVYFLGSEQVAMIATDRISAFDVVLPKGIPYKGQVLNQIATYFLEATRDIVPNWLLSAPDPMVSLGLRCEPFRVEMVIRGYLTGSAWRAYQAGERTLCGIQLPDGMRENEAFPSPIITPTTKEDVGHDENISREEIIRTGLVSEEDYKQLEAYTYALFKRGQEMARERGLILVDTKYEFGKKDGKIYLIDEIHTPDSSRYFYAEGYEERFERSEEQKQLSKEFVRQWLIKNGFQGRDGEVVPEMTEEYCKSVSDRYIELYETVTGRTFVAESTDDLTTRIERNVLSALR
;
A
#
# COMPACT_ATOMS: atom_id res chain seq x y z
N MET A 1 -25.39 0.84 11.35
CA MET A 1 -24.12 1.08 10.65
C MET A 1 -23.48 -0.23 10.27
N ALA A 2 -22.68 -0.24 9.19
CA ALA A 2 -21.87 -1.39 8.86
C ALA A 2 -20.89 -1.70 10.00
N GLN A 3 -20.78 -2.96 10.40
CA GLN A 3 -19.78 -3.39 11.35
C GLN A 3 -18.39 -3.29 10.73
N THR A 4 -17.37 -3.02 11.55
CA THR A 4 -15.97 -2.93 11.11
C THR A 4 -15.14 -4.00 11.79
N LEU A 5 -14.24 -4.62 11.01
CA LEU A 5 -13.28 -5.59 11.52
C LEU A 5 -12.00 -4.88 11.93
N VAL A 6 -11.82 -4.63 13.22
CA VAL A 6 -10.63 -3.95 13.74
C VAL A 6 -9.66 -4.89 14.47
N ARG A 7 -10.09 -6.11 14.75
CA ARG A 7 -9.28 -7.14 15.39
C ARG A 7 -9.69 -8.52 14.87
N THR A 8 -8.72 -9.38 14.67
CA THR A 8 -8.95 -10.79 14.34
C THR A 8 -8.39 -11.70 15.44
N ASP A 9 -9.03 -12.85 15.65
CA ASP A 9 -8.61 -13.89 16.59
C ASP A 9 -9.08 -15.25 16.07
N PHE A 10 -8.56 -15.61 14.87
CA PHE A 10 -8.92 -16.87 14.22
C PHE A 10 -7.96 -17.99 14.60
N HIS A 11 -8.46 -19.23 14.51
CA HIS A 11 -7.70 -20.43 14.70
C HIS A 11 -7.85 -21.34 13.49
N PHE A 12 -6.94 -21.19 12.53
CA PHE A 12 -6.96 -21.99 11.33
C PHE A 12 -6.17 -23.28 11.46
N PRO A 13 -6.50 -24.33 10.69
CA PRO A 13 -5.68 -25.54 10.62
C PRO A 13 -4.23 -25.22 10.24
N GLN A 14 -3.27 -25.90 10.92
CA GLN A 14 -1.83 -25.71 10.71
C GLN A 14 -1.30 -24.32 11.02
N GLN A 15 -2.07 -23.49 11.73
CA GLN A 15 -1.60 -22.17 12.13
C GLN A 15 -0.41 -22.27 13.09
N ASP A 16 0.73 -21.67 12.70
CA ASP A 16 1.91 -21.55 13.56
C ASP A 16 1.82 -20.36 14.49
N HIS A 17 1.57 -19.19 13.91
CA HIS A 17 1.48 -17.91 14.58
C HIS A 17 0.67 -16.91 13.75
N VAL A 18 0.40 -15.76 14.34
CA VAL A 18 -0.23 -14.63 13.67
C VAL A 18 0.60 -13.37 13.88
N TYR A 19 0.73 -12.58 12.83
CA TYR A 19 1.30 -11.23 12.89
C TYR A 19 0.16 -10.22 12.71
N HIS A 20 -0.02 -9.36 13.71
CA HIS A 20 -0.98 -8.26 13.66
C HIS A 20 -0.30 -6.98 13.21
N GLY A 21 -0.46 -6.66 11.93
CA GLY A 21 0.07 -5.42 11.35
C GLY A 21 -0.82 -4.20 11.60
N LYS A 22 -0.43 -3.04 11.09
CA LYS A 22 -1.20 -1.78 11.26
C LYS A 22 -2.59 -1.84 10.62
N VAL A 23 -2.74 -2.56 9.49
CA VAL A 23 -3.99 -2.66 8.73
C VAL A 23 -4.33 -4.08 8.27
N ARG A 24 -3.39 -5.01 8.32
CA ARG A 24 -3.58 -6.41 7.96
C ARG A 24 -3.11 -7.32 9.06
N ASP A 25 -3.78 -8.46 9.17
CA ASP A 25 -3.37 -9.56 10.04
C ASP A 25 -2.97 -10.74 9.17
N VAL A 26 -1.79 -11.31 9.42
CA VAL A 26 -1.21 -12.40 8.62
C VAL A 26 -1.13 -13.65 9.49
N TYR A 27 -1.87 -14.67 9.11
CA TYR A 27 -1.89 -15.99 9.73
C TYR A 27 -0.96 -16.91 8.95
N PHE A 28 0.09 -17.39 9.59
CA PHE A 28 1.05 -18.33 9.00
C PHE A 28 0.54 -19.75 9.15
N LEU A 29 0.35 -20.42 8.03
CA LEU A 29 -0.25 -21.75 7.92
C LEU A 29 0.80 -22.78 7.49
N GLY A 30 1.53 -23.34 8.46
CA GLY A 30 2.68 -24.19 8.21
C GLY A 30 3.79 -23.48 7.44
N SER A 31 4.64 -24.24 6.76
CA SER A 31 5.78 -23.72 6.00
C SER A 31 5.43 -23.10 4.64
N GLU A 32 4.23 -23.38 4.12
CA GLU A 32 3.91 -23.18 2.71
C GLU A 32 3.00 -21.99 2.44
N GLN A 33 2.09 -21.68 3.35
CA GLN A 33 1.00 -20.74 3.07
C GLN A 33 0.82 -19.69 4.15
N VAL A 34 0.17 -18.61 3.75
CA VAL A 34 -0.33 -17.57 4.66
C VAL A 34 -1.77 -17.20 4.28
N ALA A 35 -2.56 -16.85 5.30
CA ALA A 35 -3.84 -16.15 5.11
C ALA A 35 -3.67 -14.71 5.57
N MET A 36 -3.81 -13.76 4.65
CA MET A 36 -3.73 -12.33 4.93
C MET A 36 -5.13 -11.74 4.97
N ILE A 37 -5.48 -11.12 6.09
CA ILE A 37 -6.78 -10.51 6.31
C ILE A 37 -6.63 -9.00 6.32
N ALA A 38 -7.17 -8.33 5.32
CA ALA A 38 -7.28 -6.89 5.29
C ALA A 38 -8.39 -6.45 6.26
N THR A 39 -8.01 -5.73 7.29
CA THR A 39 -8.96 -5.22 8.28
C THR A 39 -9.46 -3.82 7.92
N ASP A 40 -10.47 -3.37 8.64
CA ASP A 40 -11.00 -2.00 8.51
C ASP A 40 -10.19 -0.96 9.31
N ARG A 41 -9.07 -1.38 9.95
CA ARG A 41 -8.16 -0.44 10.60
C ARG A 41 -7.57 0.52 9.57
N ILE A 42 -7.38 1.75 9.97
CA ILE A 42 -6.65 2.77 9.21
C ILE A 42 -5.51 3.31 10.05
N SER A 43 -4.35 3.50 9.45
CA SER A 43 -3.19 4.08 10.12
C SER A 43 -2.70 5.32 9.37
N ALA A 44 -2.25 6.32 10.10
CA ALA A 44 -1.57 7.49 9.58
C ALA A 44 -0.49 7.93 10.58
N PHE A 45 0.65 8.43 10.07
CA PHE A 45 1.80 8.80 10.91
C PHE A 45 2.26 7.64 11.82
N ASP A 46 2.24 6.41 11.31
CA ASP A 46 2.56 5.16 12.02
C ASP A 46 1.63 4.80 13.20
N VAL A 47 0.57 5.58 13.43
CA VAL A 47 -0.43 5.33 14.46
C VAL A 47 -1.68 4.69 13.85
N VAL A 48 -2.14 3.59 14.44
CA VAL A 48 -3.45 3.00 14.11
C VAL A 48 -4.53 3.89 14.75
N LEU A 49 -5.44 4.39 13.91
CA LEU A 49 -6.50 5.28 14.38
C LEU A 49 -7.59 4.50 15.15
N PRO A 50 -8.30 5.15 16.08
CA PRO A 50 -9.16 4.47 17.05
C PRO A 50 -10.44 3.85 16.47
N LYS A 51 -10.86 4.28 15.27
CA LYS A 51 -12.05 3.73 14.61
C LYS A 51 -11.71 3.06 13.29
N GLY A 52 -12.36 1.93 13.03
CA GLY A 52 -12.33 1.27 11.72
C GLY A 52 -13.15 2.06 10.68
N ILE A 53 -12.75 1.94 9.43
CA ILE A 53 -13.43 2.54 8.29
C ILE A 53 -14.29 1.47 7.62
N PRO A 54 -15.61 1.65 7.53
CA PRO A 54 -16.50 0.66 6.93
C PRO A 54 -16.03 0.25 5.52
N TYR A 55 -16.05 -1.06 5.24
CA TYR A 55 -15.68 -1.67 3.97
C TYR A 55 -14.22 -1.49 3.53
N LYS A 56 -13.36 -0.81 4.32
CA LYS A 56 -11.97 -0.55 3.93
C LYS A 56 -11.21 -1.85 3.63
N GLY A 57 -11.35 -2.87 4.47
CA GLY A 57 -10.72 -4.17 4.26
C GLY A 57 -11.15 -4.83 2.96
N GLN A 58 -12.45 -4.79 2.65
CA GLN A 58 -12.99 -5.31 1.38
C GLN A 58 -12.41 -4.57 0.18
N VAL A 59 -12.35 -3.25 0.23
CA VAL A 59 -11.80 -2.42 -0.85
C VAL A 59 -10.32 -2.73 -1.06
N LEU A 60 -9.52 -2.71 0.00
CA LEU A 60 -8.07 -2.94 -0.09
C LEU A 60 -7.72 -4.30 -0.67
N ASN A 61 -8.36 -5.36 -0.16
CA ASN A 61 -8.07 -6.72 -0.63
C ASN A 61 -8.49 -6.92 -2.08
N GLN A 62 -9.65 -6.40 -2.48
CA GLN A 62 -10.12 -6.54 -3.86
C GLN A 62 -9.29 -5.71 -4.85
N ILE A 63 -8.80 -4.52 -4.48
CA ILE A 63 -7.85 -3.76 -5.32
C ILE A 63 -6.53 -4.53 -5.45
N ALA A 64 -5.98 -5.02 -4.33
CA ALA A 64 -4.74 -5.77 -4.34
C ALA A 64 -4.83 -7.02 -5.23
N THR A 65 -5.88 -7.82 -5.07
CA THR A 65 -6.09 -9.03 -5.89
C THR A 65 -6.26 -8.70 -7.38
N TYR A 66 -7.01 -7.64 -7.70
CA TYR A 66 -7.17 -7.18 -9.08
C TYR A 66 -5.83 -6.88 -9.75
N PHE A 67 -4.95 -6.12 -9.09
CA PHE A 67 -3.65 -5.77 -9.66
C PHE A 67 -2.63 -6.91 -9.60
N LEU A 68 -2.67 -7.78 -8.57
CA LEU A 68 -1.84 -8.98 -8.52
C LEU A 68 -2.14 -9.92 -9.71
N GLU A 69 -3.42 -10.05 -10.08
CA GLU A 69 -3.81 -10.81 -11.26
C GLU A 69 -3.39 -10.12 -12.56
N ALA A 70 -3.59 -8.79 -12.68
CA ALA A 70 -3.27 -8.01 -13.87
C ALA A 70 -1.77 -7.86 -14.15
N THR A 71 -0.90 -8.22 -13.19
CA THR A 71 0.56 -8.11 -13.31
C THR A 71 1.28 -9.44 -13.21
N ARG A 72 0.55 -10.55 -13.20
CA ARG A 72 1.11 -11.91 -13.05
C ARG A 72 2.06 -12.32 -14.19
N ASP A 73 1.92 -11.71 -15.35
CA ASP A 73 2.81 -11.87 -16.50
C ASP A 73 4.15 -11.16 -16.35
N ILE A 74 4.27 -10.19 -15.44
CA ILE A 74 5.51 -9.44 -15.18
C ILE A 74 6.37 -10.16 -14.15
N VAL A 75 5.77 -10.49 -13.01
CA VAL A 75 6.43 -11.18 -11.89
C VAL A 75 5.45 -12.16 -11.26
N PRO A 76 5.88 -13.37 -10.89
CA PRO A 76 5.05 -14.24 -10.10
C PRO A 76 4.73 -13.57 -8.77
N ASN A 77 3.54 -13.77 -8.28
CA ASN A 77 3.14 -13.20 -6.99
C ASN A 77 2.66 -14.28 -6.02
N TRP A 78 2.56 -13.91 -4.78
CA TRP A 78 2.23 -14.78 -3.66
C TRP A 78 0.78 -15.27 -3.66
N LEU A 79 -0.15 -14.60 -4.37
CA LEU A 79 -1.58 -14.87 -4.31
C LEU A 79 -1.93 -16.22 -4.96
N LEU A 80 -2.58 -17.08 -4.20
CA LEU A 80 -3.17 -18.35 -4.67
C LEU A 80 -4.68 -18.21 -4.87
N SER A 81 -5.40 -17.62 -3.92
CA SER A 81 -6.84 -17.39 -4.00
C SER A 81 -7.30 -16.26 -3.07
N ALA A 82 -8.50 -15.74 -3.33
CA ALA A 82 -9.16 -14.75 -2.47
C ALA A 82 -10.54 -15.31 -2.06
N PRO A 83 -10.62 -16.11 -0.99
CA PRO A 83 -11.85 -16.80 -0.60
C PRO A 83 -12.90 -15.87 0.01
N ASP A 84 -12.53 -14.69 0.46
CA ASP A 84 -13.40 -13.66 1.01
C ASP A 84 -12.95 -12.28 0.50
N PRO A 85 -13.84 -11.30 0.31
CA PRO A 85 -13.47 -9.95 -0.08
C PRO A 85 -12.39 -9.30 0.80
N MET A 86 -12.23 -9.76 2.03
CA MET A 86 -11.22 -9.26 2.98
C MET A 86 -10.02 -10.19 3.12
N VAL A 87 -9.97 -11.34 2.44
CA VAL A 87 -8.93 -12.37 2.66
C VAL A 87 -8.27 -12.79 1.36
N SER A 88 -6.96 -12.84 1.40
CA SER A 88 -6.12 -13.50 0.41
C SER A 88 -5.37 -14.67 1.05
N LEU A 89 -5.42 -15.83 0.40
CA LEU A 89 -4.56 -16.98 0.68
C LEU A 89 -3.40 -16.98 -0.31
N GLY A 90 -2.22 -17.25 0.17
CA GLY A 90 -1.07 -17.23 -0.70
C GLY A 90 0.15 -17.98 -0.18
N LEU A 91 1.22 -17.92 -0.95
CA LEU A 91 2.50 -18.53 -0.63
C LEU A 91 3.17 -17.83 0.55
N ARG A 92 3.71 -18.60 1.46
CA ARG A 92 4.62 -18.10 2.50
C ARG A 92 6.00 -17.90 1.86
N CYS A 93 6.34 -16.65 1.60
CA CYS A 93 7.65 -16.25 1.09
C CYS A 93 8.46 -15.61 2.22
N GLU A 94 9.78 -15.73 2.15
CA GLU A 94 10.70 -15.00 3.02
C GLU A 94 10.84 -13.56 2.50
N PRO A 95 10.37 -12.52 3.22
CA PRO A 95 10.39 -11.16 2.73
C PRO A 95 11.82 -10.62 2.62
N PHE A 96 12.11 -9.87 1.57
CA PHE A 96 13.29 -8.99 1.57
C PHE A 96 13.09 -7.86 2.59
N ARG A 97 14.18 -7.47 3.25
CA ARG A 97 14.18 -6.42 4.29
C ARG A 97 14.25 -5.02 3.70
N VAL A 98 13.70 -4.84 2.50
CA VAL A 98 13.60 -3.57 1.79
C VAL A 98 12.23 -3.42 1.15
N GLU A 99 11.72 -2.20 1.15
CA GLU A 99 10.57 -1.80 0.37
C GLU A 99 11.06 -1.04 -0.88
N MET A 100 10.57 -1.43 -2.03
CA MET A 100 10.91 -0.81 -3.31
C MET A 100 9.92 0.31 -3.61
N VAL A 101 10.22 1.51 -3.10
CA VAL A 101 9.42 2.71 -3.38
C VAL A 101 9.84 3.29 -4.72
N ILE A 102 8.90 3.48 -5.64
CA ILE A 102 9.13 4.10 -6.94
C ILE A 102 8.28 5.37 -7.08
N ARG A 103 8.89 6.42 -7.62
CA ARG A 103 8.28 7.75 -7.72
C ARG A 103 8.37 8.27 -9.15
N GLY A 104 7.25 8.61 -9.74
CA GLY A 104 7.17 9.32 -11.00
C GLY A 104 7.15 10.84 -10.85
N TYR A 105 6.86 11.34 -9.64
CA TYR A 105 6.64 12.76 -9.34
C TYR A 105 7.27 13.14 -8.01
N LEU A 106 7.71 14.39 -7.91
CA LEU A 106 8.26 14.97 -6.70
C LEU A 106 7.12 15.43 -5.76
N THR A 107 6.71 14.57 -4.84
CA THR A 107 5.61 14.85 -3.91
C THR A 107 5.80 14.12 -2.58
N GLY A 108 4.94 14.40 -1.60
CA GLY A 108 4.93 13.75 -0.30
C GLY A 108 6.24 13.91 0.46
N SER A 109 6.82 12.79 0.96
CA SER A 109 8.08 12.82 1.72
C SER A 109 9.26 13.32 0.89
N ALA A 110 9.33 12.94 -0.40
CA ALA A 110 10.37 13.41 -1.30
C ALA A 110 10.33 14.93 -1.52
N TRP A 111 9.12 15.50 -1.68
CA TRP A 111 8.97 16.94 -1.75
C TRP A 111 9.38 17.64 -0.45
N ARG A 112 8.98 17.13 0.71
CA ARG A 112 9.36 17.73 2.00
C ARG A 112 10.88 17.76 2.20
N ALA A 113 11.58 16.67 1.83
CA ALA A 113 13.04 16.60 1.87
C ALA A 113 13.66 17.63 0.88
N TYR A 114 13.14 17.69 -0.33
CA TYR A 114 13.60 18.62 -1.35
C TYR A 114 13.39 20.10 -0.92
N GLN A 115 12.23 20.42 -0.34
CA GLN A 115 11.91 21.75 0.20
C GLN A 115 12.82 22.11 1.37
N ALA A 116 13.24 21.12 2.18
CA ALA A 116 14.21 21.31 3.26
C ALA A 116 15.64 21.51 2.76
N GLY A 117 15.89 21.46 1.45
CA GLY A 117 17.19 21.68 0.84
C GLY A 117 17.94 20.42 0.40
N GLU A 118 17.38 19.24 0.63
CA GLU A 118 17.98 18.00 0.14
C GLU A 118 17.91 17.94 -1.39
N ARG A 119 19.01 17.50 -2.00
CA ARG A 119 19.13 17.31 -3.45
C ARG A 119 19.57 15.90 -3.82
N THR A 120 19.77 15.06 -2.82
CA THR A 120 20.10 13.64 -3.01
C THR A 120 19.11 12.80 -2.23
N LEU A 121 18.42 11.88 -2.88
CA LEU A 121 17.44 10.99 -2.26
C LEU A 121 17.83 9.53 -2.59
N CYS A 122 18.12 8.74 -1.57
CA CYS A 122 18.58 7.34 -1.72
C CYS A 122 19.75 7.18 -2.70
N GLY A 123 20.70 8.12 -2.69
CA GLY A 123 21.85 8.13 -3.61
C GLY A 123 21.56 8.76 -4.99
N ILE A 124 20.33 9.12 -5.29
CA ILE A 124 19.93 9.72 -6.58
C ILE A 124 19.97 11.24 -6.46
N GLN A 125 20.75 11.88 -7.36
CA GLN A 125 20.79 13.34 -7.45
C GLN A 125 19.52 13.86 -8.12
N LEU A 126 18.80 14.73 -7.42
CA LEU A 126 17.60 15.39 -7.93
C LEU A 126 17.96 16.67 -8.68
N PRO A 127 17.26 17.00 -9.79
CA PRO A 127 17.44 18.27 -10.50
C PRO A 127 17.13 19.46 -9.58
N ASP A 128 17.86 20.58 -9.82
CA ASP A 128 17.53 21.84 -9.16
C ASP A 128 16.29 22.50 -9.79
N GLY A 129 15.58 23.31 -8.99
CA GLY A 129 14.46 24.11 -9.46
C GLY A 129 13.14 23.35 -9.68
N MET A 130 13.06 22.10 -9.28
CA MET A 130 11.80 21.34 -9.32
C MET A 130 10.76 21.89 -8.36
N ARG A 131 9.50 21.79 -8.77
CA ARG A 131 8.34 22.21 -8.00
C ARG A 131 7.58 21.02 -7.42
N GLU A 132 6.75 21.27 -6.43
CA GLU A 132 5.85 20.23 -5.88
C GLU A 132 4.95 19.64 -6.98
N ASN A 133 4.80 18.33 -6.94
CA ASN A 133 4.01 17.56 -7.92
C ASN A 133 4.57 17.55 -9.35
N GLU A 134 5.80 18.00 -9.57
CA GLU A 134 6.46 17.92 -10.86
C GLU A 134 6.86 16.48 -11.20
N ALA A 135 6.65 16.11 -12.45
CA ALA A 135 7.10 14.80 -12.94
C ALA A 135 8.64 14.74 -13.00
N PHE A 136 9.22 13.64 -12.55
CA PHE A 136 10.63 13.36 -12.83
C PHE A 136 10.85 13.06 -14.31
N PRO A 137 12.02 13.37 -14.88
CA PRO A 137 12.35 13.02 -16.27
C PRO A 137 12.20 11.51 -16.55
N SER A 138 12.46 10.69 -15.55
CA SER A 138 12.15 9.26 -15.48
C SER A 138 11.83 8.88 -14.04
N PRO A 139 10.98 7.86 -13.81
CA PRO A 139 10.70 7.39 -12.47
C PRO A 139 11.99 7.01 -11.73
N ILE A 140 12.05 7.31 -10.43
CA ILE A 140 13.19 6.99 -9.57
C ILE A 140 12.79 5.98 -8.50
N ILE A 141 13.69 5.07 -8.16
CA ILE A 141 13.50 4.10 -7.06
C ILE A 141 14.21 4.63 -5.82
N THR A 142 13.46 4.83 -4.74
CA THR A 142 13.94 5.36 -3.46
C THR A 142 13.61 4.35 -2.36
N PRO A 143 14.42 3.30 -2.20
CA PRO A 143 14.12 2.22 -1.28
C PRO A 143 14.11 2.68 0.17
N THR A 144 13.36 1.95 1.00
CA THR A 144 13.43 2.06 2.46
C THR A 144 13.81 0.71 3.06
N THR A 145 14.44 0.73 4.23
CA THR A 145 14.54 -0.47 5.05
C THR A 145 13.15 -0.91 5.50
N LYS A 146 13.00 -2.16 5.85
CA LYS A 146 11.81 -2.69 6.50
C LYS A 146 12.18 -3.14 7.90
N GLU A 147 11.88 -2.29 8.87
CA GLU A 147 12.23 -2.52 10.26
C GLU A 147 11.10 -3.25 11.01
N ASP A 148 11.46 -4.18 11.88
CA ASP A 148 10.49 -4.85 12.75
C ASP A 148 10.05 -3.94 13.90
N VAL A 149 10.91 -3.01 14.30
CA VAL A 149 10.67 -2.04 15.38
C VAL A 149 11.28 -0.69 14.97
N GLY A 150 10.49 0.37 15.03
CA GLY A 150 10.94 1.72 14.66
C GLY A 150 10.27 2.21 13.38
N HIS A 151 10.96 3.07 12.65
CA HIS A 151 10.51 3.61 11.38
C HIS A 151 11.40 3.11 10.24
N ASP A 152 10.78 2.87 9.09
CA ASP A 152 11.50 2.56 7.87
C ASP A 152 12.33 3.77 7.43
N GLU A 153 13.61 3.55 7.10
CA GLU A 153 14.55 4.60 6.75
C GLU A 153 14.91 4.53 5.26
N ASN A 154 15.09 5.71 4.65
CA ASN A 154 15.60 5.79 3.30
C ASN A 154 16.99 5.17 3.21
N ILE A 155 17.22 4.32 2.21
CA ILE A 155 18.50 3.64 2.00
C ILE A 155 18.85 3.66 0.51
N SER A 156 20.14 3.81 0.17
CA SER A 156 20.57 3.75 -1.22
C SER A 156 20.76 2.32 -1.70
N ARG A 157 20.70 2.13 -3.03
CA ARG A 157 21.05 0.87 -3.69
C ARG A 157 22.43 0.36 -3.26
N GLU A 158 23.40 1.26 -3.26
CA GLU A 158 24.80 0.96 -2.89
C GLU A 158 24.90 0.45 -1.46
N GLU A 159 24.16 1.09 -0.56
CA GLU A 159 24.15 0.71 0.87
C GLU A 159 23.46 -0.64 1.08
N ILE A 160 22.34 -0.91 0.40
CA ILE A 160 21.65 -2.21 0.45
C ILE A 160 22.59 -3.34 0.05
N ILE A 161 23.34 -3.16 -1.04
CA ILE A 161 24.27 -4.18 -1.54
C ILE A 161 25.50 -4.28 -0.61
N ARG A 162 26.07 -3.14 -0.20
CA ARG A 162 27.24 -3.09 0.66
C ARG A 162 27.02 -3.76 2.02
N THR A 163 25.84 -3.58 2.60
CA THR A 163 25.48 -4.19 3.90
C THR A 163 25.04 -5.65 3.77
N GLY A 164 24.83 -6.14 2.55
CA GLY A 164 24.33 -7.49 2.30
C GLY A 164 22.85 -7.68 2.64
N LEU A 165 22.11 -6.59 2.78
CA LEU A 165 20.67 -6.62 3.04
C LEU A 165 19.91 -7.34 1.91
N VAL A 166 20.33 -7.10 0.67
CA VAL A 166 19.93 -7.84 -0.53
C VAL A 166 21.17 -8.07 -1.38
N SER A 167 21.31 -9.24 -2.00
CA SER A 167 22.41 -9.52 -2.93
C SER A 167 22.30 -8.59 -4.16
N GLU A 168 23.42 -8.31 -4.81
CA GLU A 168 23.41 -7.47 -6.03
C GLU A 168 22.57 -8.10 -7.14
N GLU A 169 22.59 -9.42 -7.28
CA GLU A 169 21.81 -10.16 -8.27
C GLU A 169 20.31 -10.03 -8.00
N ASP A 170 19.89 -10.30 -6.76
CA ASP A 170 18.49 -10.16 -6.37
C ASP A 170 18.04 -8.69 -6.51
N TYR A 171 18.85 -7.71 -6.07
CA TYR A 171 18.48 -6.31 -6.17
C TYR A 171 18.26 -5.85 -7.61
N LYS A 172 19.11 -6.25 -8.55
CA LYS A 172 18.88 -5.98 -9.98
C LYS A 172 17.55 -6.53 -10.48
N GLN A 173 17.15 -7.68 -9.98
CA GLN A 173 15.86 -8.26 -10.34
C GLN A 173 14.68 -7.52 -9.70
N LEU A 174 14.79 -7.14 -8.40
CA LEU A 174 13.80 -6.29 -7.74
C LEU A 174 13.61 -4.97 -8.47
N GLU A 175 14.71 -4.32 -8.86
CA GLU A 175 14.70 -3.06 -9.62
C GLU A 175 13.99 -3.21 -10.97
N ALA A 176 14.32 -4.25 -11.74
CA ALA A 176 13.67 -4.53 -13.02
C ALA A 176 12.16 -4.77 -12.88
N TYR A 177 11.76 -5.57 -11.89
CA TYR A 177 10.35 -5.81 -11.59
C TYR A 177 9.63 -4.54 -11.14
N THR A 178 10.26 -3.72 -10.31
CA THR A 178 9.71 -2.45 -9.82
C THR A 178 9.38 -1.51 -10.97
N TYR A 179 10.30 -1.31 -11.92
CA TYR A 179 10.05 -0.49 -13.10
C TYR A 179 8.94 -1.07 -14.00
N ALA A 180 8.93 -2.37 -14.23
CA ALA A 180 7.94 -3.02 -15.09
C ALA A 180 6.53 -2.96 -14.48
N LEU A 181 6.40 -3.21 -13.17
CA LEU A 181 5.14 -3.10 -12.44
C LEU A 181 4.62 -1.67 -12.43
N PHE A 182 5.51 -0.69 -12.19
CA PHE A 182 5.13 0.72 -12.18
C PHE A 182 4.64 1.20 -13.55
N LYS A 183 5.34 0.81 -14.61
CA LYS A 183 4.92 1.11 -15.98
C LYS A 183 3.53 0.54 -16.28
N ARG A 184 3.27 -0.72 -15.96
CA ARG A 184 1.95 -1.35 -16.11
C ARG A 184 0.89 -0.61 -15.28
N GLY A 185 1.20 -0.26 -14.03
CA GLY A 185 0.31 0.52 -13.16
C GLY A 185 -0.01 1.90 -13.73
N GLN A 186 0.97 2.60 -14.31
CA GLN A 186 0.76 3.88 -14.98
C GLN A 186 -0.12 3.75 -16.24
N GLU A 187 0.07 2.70 -17.03
CA GLU A 187 -0.76 2.42 -18.20
C GLU A 187 -2.22 2.18 -17.79
N MET A 188 -2.46 1.31 -16.81
CA MET A 188 -3.79 1.01 -16.28
C MET A 188 -4.46 2.23 -15.64
N ALA A 189 -3.71 3.04 -14.88
CA ALA A 189 -4.21 4.28 -14.30
C ALA A 189 -4.65 5.28 -15.37
N ARG A 190 -3.84 5.45 -16.41
CA ARG A 190 -4.13 6.36 -17.54
C ARG A 190 -5.44 5.99 -18.25
N GLU A 191 -5.70 4.71 -18.46
CA GLU A 191 -6.97 4.22 -19.05
C GLU A 191 -8.20 4.61 -18.20
N ARG A 192 -7.98 4.95 -16.93
CA ARG A 192 -9.00 5.35 -15.96
C ARG A 192 -8.99 6.85 -15.64
N GLY A 193 -8.27 7.65 -16.43
CA GLY A 193 -8.14 9.09 -16.20
C GLY A 193 -7.36 9.44 -14.94
N LEU A 194 -6.49 8.54 -14.49
CA LEU A 194 -5.63 8.71 -13.33
C LEU A 194 -4.14 8.74 -13.72
N ILE A 195 -3.35 9.35 -12.87
CA ILE A 195 -1.89 9.31 -12.88
C ILE A 195 -1.44 8.52 -11.66
N LEU A 196 -0.77 7.39 -11.85
CA LEU A 196 -0.06 6.71 -10.75
C LEU A 196 1.23 7.49 -10.46
N VAL A 197 1.25 8.15 -9.32
CA VAL A 197 2.28 9.11 -8.93
C VAL A 197 3.49 8.42 -8.31
N ASP A 198 3.24 7.63 -7.30
CA ASP A 198 4.20 6.81 -6.59
C ASP A 198 3.52 5.57 -6.00
N THR A 199 4.32 4.58 -5.71
CA THR A 199 3.89 3.36 -5.05
C THR A 199 5.06 2.66 -4.39
N LYS A 200 4.78 1.71 -3.50
CA LYS A 200 5.77 0.79 -2.95
C LYS A 200 5.44 -0.65 -3.32
N TYR A 201 6.46 -1.45 -3.54
CA TYR A 201 6.37 -2.88 -3.73
C TYR A 201 7.20 -3.61 -2.69
N GLU A 202 6.69 -4.74 -2.26
CA GLU A 202 7.40 -5.67 -1.40
C GLU A 202 7.62 -6.99 -2.15
N PHE A 203 8.80 -7.55 -1.97
CA PHE A 203 9.17 -8.81 -2.59
C PHE A 203 9.61 -9.81 -1.53
N GLY A 204 9.43 -11.08 -1.84
CA GLY A 204 9.90 -12.18 -1.02
C GLY A 204 10.49 -13.28 -1.87
N LYS A 205 11.24 -14.19 -1.25
CA LYS A 205 11.88 -15.31 -1.91
C LYS A 205 11.30 -16.63 -1.39
N LYS A 206 11.01 -17.54 -2.30
CA LYS A 206 10.62 -18.91 -1.99
C LYS A 206 11.26 -19.84 -3.01
N ASP A 207 11.95 -20.89 -2.52
CA ASP A 207 12.62 -21.88 -3.36
C ASP A 207 13.55 -21.25 -4.42
N GLY A 208 14.30 -20.22 -4.02
CA GLY A 208 15.21 -19.49 -4.88
C GLY A 208 14.57 -18.51 -5.87
N LYS A 209 13.25 -18.44 -5.91
CA LYS A 209 12.49 -17.58 -6.84
C LYS A 209 11.93 -16.35 -6.12
N ILE A 210 11.97 -15.20 -6.78
CA ILE A 210 11.42 -13.95 -6.28
C ILE A 210 9.94 -13.85 -6.64
N TYR A 211 9.13 -13.44 -5.67
CA TYR A 211 7.70 -13.19 -5.79
C TYR A 211 7.39 -11.76 -5.33
N LEU A 212 6.44 -11.13 -6.00
CA LEU A 212 5.76 -9.95 -5.47
C LEU A 212 4.87 -10.42 -4.31
N ILE A 213 5.01 -9.79 -3.16
CA ILE A 213 4.23 -10.10 -1.96
C ILE A 213 3.46 -8.89 -1.47
N ASP A 214 2.62 -9.08 -0.46
CA ASP A 214 1.77 -8.06 0.14
C ASP A 214 0.76 -7.46 -0.87
N GLU A 215 0.59 -6.16 -0.88
CA GLU A 215 -0.36 -5.43 -1.71
C GLU A 215 0.30 -4.71 -2.88
N ILE A 216 -0.49 -4.38 -3.87
CA ILE A 216 -0.06 -3.62 -5.03
C ILE A 216 -1.13 -2.59 -5.43
N HIS A 217 -0.69 -1.35 -5.68
CA HIS A 217 -1.51 -0.26 -6.24
C HIS A 217 -2.78 0.11 -5.46
N THR A 218 -2.82 -0.22 -4.16
CA THR A 218 -3.93 0.15 -3.28
C THR A 218 -3.79 1.60 -2.79
N PRO A 219 -4.83 2.22 -2.26
CA PRO A 219 -4.73 3.57 -1.69
C PRO A 219 -3.80 3.67 -0.48
N ASP A 220 -3.48 2.55 0.16
CA ASP A 220 -2.56 2.51 1.29
C ASP A 220 -1.09 2.46 0.85
N SER A 221 -0.80 1.87 -0.31
CA SER A 221 0.55 1.73 -0.87
C SER A 221 0.87 2.71 -1.99
N SER A 222 -0.12 3.41 -2.54
CA SER A 222 0.02 4.20 -3.77
C SER A 222 -0.68 5.54 -3.67
N ARG A 223 -0.20 6.49 -4.48
CA ARG A 223 -0.84 7.79 -4.68
C ARG A 223 -1.25 7.93 -6.13
N TYR A 224 -2.48 8.41 -6.33
CA TYR A 224 -3.02 8.75 -7.64
C TYR A 224 -3.43 10.20 -7.69
N PHE A 225 -3.11 10.89 -8.79
CA PHE A 225 -3.75 12.15 -9.15
C PHE A 225 -4.82 11.89 -10.22
N TYR A 226 -5.86 12.73 -10.24
CA TYR A 226 -6.72 12.82 -11.41
C TYR A 226 -5.95 13.47 -12.56
N ALA A 227 -5.97 12.85 -13.75
CA ALA A 227 -5.29 13.41 -14.93
C ALA A 227 -5.95 14.71 -15.38
N GLU A 228 -7.28 14.79 -15.26
CA GLU A 228 -8.04 16.00 -15.56
C GLU A 228 -7.66 17.14 -14.61
N GLY A 229 -7.19 18.23 -15.19
CA GLY A 229 -6.79 19.44 -14.47
C GLY A 229 -5.45 19.33 -13.75
N TYR A 230 -4.65 18.26 -13.96
CA TYR A 230 -3.33 18.14 -13.35
C TYR A 230 -2.40 19.28 -13.78
N GLU A 231 -2.25 19.51 -15.10
CA GLU A 231 -1.36 20.53 -15.65
C GLU A 231 -1.78 21.94 -15.19
N GLU A 232 -3.07 22.24 -15.23
CA GLU A 232 -3.59 23.56 -14.82
C GLU A 232 -3.31 23.86 -13.34
N ARG A 233 -3.52 22.86 -12.45
CA ARG A 233 -3.20 23.02 -11.03
C ARG A 233 -1.70 23.10 -10.79
N PHE A 234 -0.92 22.31 -11.53
CA PHE A 234 0.54 22.36 -11.44
C PHE A 234 1.09 23.72 -11.84
N GLU A 235 0.63 24.29 -12.96
CA GLU A 235 1.04 25.64 -13.40
C GLU A 235 0.70 26.72 -12.38
N ARG A 236 -0.46 26.60 -11.71
CA ARG A 236 -0.91 27.54 -10.68
C ARG A 236 -0.36 27.26 -9.29
N SER A 237 0.45 26.22 -9.12
CA SER A 237 0.93 25.74 -7.81
C SER A 237 -0.21 25.45 -6.84
N GLU A 238 -1.30 24.92 -7.35
CA GLU A 238 -2.47 24.48 -6.57
C GLU A 238 -2.33 23.02 -6.14
N GLU A 239 -3.03 22.64 -5.06
CA GLU A 239 -3.09 21.25 -4.62
C GLU A 239 -3.70 20.35 -5.71
N GLN A 240 -3.08 19.18 -5.94
CA GLN A 240 -3.60 18.21 -6.88
C GLN A 240 -4.84 17.49 -6.32
N LYS A 241 -5.83 17.29 -7.19
CA LYS A 241 -6.94 16.38 -6.86
C LYS A 241 -6.41 14.95 -6.82
N GLN A 242 -6.52 14.28 -5.69
CA GLN A 242 -5.88 12.98 -5.49
C GLN A 242 -6.79 11.94 -4.85
N LEU A 243 -6.53 10.69 -5.19
CA LEU A 243 -7.06 9.48 -4.56
C LEU A 243 -5.91 8.75 -3.84
N SER A 244 -5.85 8.91 -2.54
CA SER A 244 -4.85 8.30 -1.67
C SER A 244 -5.27 8.50 -0.21
N LYS A 245 -4.54 7.93 0.71
CA LYS A 245 -4.74 8.15 2.15
C LYS A 245 -4.33 9.57 2.62
N GLU A 246 -3.79 10.41 1.75
CA GLU A 246 -3.29 11.75 2.10
C GLU A 246 -4.37 12.66 2.68
N PHE A 247 -5.63 12.53 2.21
CA PHE A 247 -6.73 13.33 2.76
C PHE A 247 -6.98 13.03 4.25
N VAL A 248 -6.72 11.81 4.71
CA VAL A 248 -6.79 11.46 6.14
C VAL A 248 -5.67 12.15 6.90
N ARG A 249 -4.44 12.15 6.36
CA ARG A 249 -3.31 12.85 6.97
C ARG A 249 -3.55 14.34 7.07
N GLN A 250 -4.05 14.97 5.99
CA GLN A 250 -4.38 16.40 5.99
C GLN A 250 -5.47 16.75 7.01
N TRP A 251 -6.50 15.90 7.12
CA TRP A 251 -7.53 16.09 8.14
C TRP A 251 -6.94 15.99 9.55
N LEU A 252 -6.08 15.02 9.82
CA LEU A 252 -5.39 14.87 11.10
C LEU A 252 -4.55 16.10 11.42
N ILE A 253 -3.73 16.58 10.46
CA ILE A 253 -2.90 17.79 10.61
C ILE A 253 -3.75 19.01 10.94
N LYS A 254 -4.85 19.22 10.21
CA LYS A 254 -5.79 20.34 10.45
C LYS A 254 -6.42 20.28 11.84
N ASN A 255 -6.52 19.11 12.44
CA ASN A 255 -7.04 18.89 13.79
C ASN A 255 -5.94 18.70 14.85
N GLY A 256 -4.69 19.10 14.53
CA GLY A 256 -3.59 19.15 15.49
C GLY A 256 -2.90 17.81 15.78
N PHE A 257 -3.01 16.82 14.88
CA PHE A 257 -2.37 15.52 15.04
C PHE A 257 -1.41 15.21 13.90
N GLN A 258 -0.16 14.90 14.22
CA GLN A 258 0.91 14.49 13.31
C GLN A 258 1.67 13.25 13.79
N GLY A 259 1.14 12.57 14.81
CA GLY A 259 1.76 11.37 15.39
C GLY A 259 2.92 11.66 16.34
N ARG A 260 3.05 12.89 16.85
CA ARG A 260 4.09 13.27 17.79
C ARG A 260 3.70 12.90 19.22
N ASP A 261 4.70 12.72 20.07
CA ASP A 261 4.49 12.42 21.49
C ASP A 261 3.61 13.50 22.16
N GLY A 262 2.58 13.04 22.87
CA GLY A 262 1.63 13.90 23.56
C GLY A 262 0.47 14.44 22.72
N GLU A 263 0.45 14.21 21.41
CA GLU A 263 -0.69 14.53 20.57
C GLU A 263 -1.82 13.51 20.75
N VAL A 264 -3.06 13.98 20.67
CA VAL A 264 -4.25 13.14 20.79
C VAL A 264 -4.95 13.06 19.44
N VAL A 265 -5.27 11.83 19.01
CA VAL A 265 -6.04 11.63 17.78
C VAL A 265 -7.40 12.32 17.91
N PRO A 266 -7.78 13.19 16.97
CA PRO A 266 -9.08 13.86 17.01
C PRO A 266 -10.23 12.87 16.93
N GLU A 267 -11.39 13.24 17.46
CA GLU A 267 -12.56 12.39 17.42
C GLU A 267 -13.00 12.09 15.97
N MET A 268 -12.98 10.83 15.62
CA MET A 268 -13.47 10.36 14.31
C MET A 268 -14.99 10.15 14.41
N THR A 269 -15.75 11.14 13.94
CA THR A 269 -17.21 11.02 13.88
C THR A 269 -17.65 9.94 12.90
N GLU A 270 -18.89 9.48 13.01
CA GLU A 270 -19.46 8.50 12.07
C GLU A 270 -19.53 9.04 10.65
N GLU A 271 -19.88 10.32 10.51
CA GLU A 271 -19.90 11.02 9.23
C GLU A 271 -18.51 11.08 8.59
N TYR A 272 -17.48 11.35 9.42
CA TYR A 272 -16.11 11.33 8.94
C TYR A 272 -15.70 9.93 8.48
N CYS A 273 -15.92 8.89 9.29
CA CYS A 273 -15.62 7.51 8.90
C CYS A 273 -16.34 7.11 7.61
N LYS A 274 -17.61 7.52 7.46
CA LYS A 274 -18.35 7.31 6.22
C LYS A 274 -17.71 8.03 5.03
N SER A 275 -17.32 9.30 5.19
CA SER A 275 -16.67 10.06 4.12
C SER A 275 -15.34 9.44 3.67
N VAL A 276 -14.60 8.84 4.62
CA VAL A 276 -13.37 8.09 4.32
C VAL A 276 -13.73 6.82 3.54
N SER A 277 -14.72 6.06 3.99
CA SER A 277 -15.20 4.86 3.30
C SER A 277 -15.63 5.16 1.86
N ASP A 278 -16.42 6.22 1.65
CA ASP A 278 -16.88 6.63 0.33
C ASP A 278 -15.70 6.90 -0.63
N ARG A 279 -14.61 7.50 -0.14
CA ARG A 279 -13.39 7.75 -0.95
C ARG A 279 -12.61 6.47 -1.27
N TYR A 280 -12.57 5.49 -0.35
CA TYR A 280 -11.98 4.19 -0.65
C TYR A 280 -12.79 3.44 -1.72
N ILE A 281 -14.11 3.51 -1.65
CA ILE A 281 -14.99 2.93 -2.66
C ILE A 281 -14.82 3.66 -4.00
N GLU A 282 -14.81 5.00 -4.02
CA GLU A 282 -14.54 5.80 -5.23
C GLU A 282 -13.23 5.38 -5.91
N LEU A 283 -12.17 5.18 -5.11
CA LEU A 283 -10.90 4.71 -5.66
C LEU A 283 -11.04 3.31 -6.28
N TYR A 284 -11.68 2.37 -5.57
CA TYR A 284 -11.92 1.03 -6.10
C TYR A 284 -12.62 1.08 -7.45
N GLU A 285 -13.72 1.81 -7.53
CA GLU A 285 -14.52 1.93 -8.76
C GLU A 285 -13.73 2.59 -9.88
N THR A 286 -12.94 3.61 -9.55
CA THR A 286 -12.13 4.33 -10.53
C THR A 286 -11.00 3.46 -11.07
N VAL A 287 -10.16 2.86 -10.20
CA VAL A 287 -8.97 2.10 -10.66
C VAL A 287 -9.32 0.77 -11.31
N THR A 288 -10.41 0.12 -10.87
CA THR A 288 -10.83 -1.17 -11.44
C THR A 288 -11.82 -1.03 -12.59
N GLY A 289 -12.56 0.08 -12.64
CA GLY A 289 -13.70 0.26 -13.55
C GLY A 289 -14.89 -0.64 -13.24
N ARG A 290 -14.96 -1.16 -12.02
CA ARG A 290 -16.02 -2.07 -11.53
C ARG A 290 -16.81 -1.37 -10.45
N THR A 291 -18.12 -1.58 -10.41
CA THR A 291 -18.94 -1.12 -9.28
C THR A 291 -18.61 -1.92 -8.03
N PHE A 292 -18.41 -1.23 -6.91
CA PHE A 292 -18.17 -1.88 -5.64
C PHE A 292 -19.47 -2.51 -5.11
N VAL A 293 -19.43 -3.82 -4.89
CA VAL A 293 -20.51 -4.56 -4.27
C VAL A 293 -20.06 -4.97 -2.88
N ALA A 294 -20.61 -4.30 -1.88
CA ALA A 294 -20.30 -4.59 -0.49
C ALA A 294 -20.88 -5.95 -0.07
N GLU A 295 -20.05 -6.83 0.43
CA GLU A 295 -20.52 -8.00 1.17
C GLU A 295 -21.05 -7.60 2.55
N SER A 296 -22.00 -8.38 3.06
CA SER A 296 -22.60 -8.13 4.38
C SER A 296 -21.52 -8.00 5.46
N THR A 297 -21.73 -7.02 6.31
CA THR A 297 -20.89 -6.83 7.52
C THR A 297 -21.52 -7.46 8.76
N ASP A 298 -22.69 -8.07 8.63
CA ASP A 298 -23.30 -8.84 9.69
C ASP A 298 -22.46 -10.12 9.88
N ASP A 299 -21.99 -10.34 11.10
CA ASP A 299 -21.19 -11.52 11.46
C ASP A 299 -19.91 -11.72 10.59
N LEU A 300 -19.12 -10.65 10.46
CA LEU A 300 -17.86 -10.62 9.69
C LEU A 300 -16.91 -11.76 10.02
N THR A 301 -16.75 -12.05 11.32
CA THR A 301 -15.84 -13.10 11.81
C THR A 301 -16.25 -14.48 11.34
N THR A 302 -17.49 -14.87 11.52
CA THR A 302 -18.00 -16.18 11.07
C THR A 302 -17.95 -16.32 9.56
N ARG A 303 -18.24 -15.26 8.81
CA ARG A 303 -18.14 -15.28 7.34
C ARG A 303 -16.70 -15.55 6.89
N ILE A 304 -15.75 -14.78 7.42
CA ILE A 304 -14.32 -14.90 7.08
C ILE A 304 -13.80 -16.29 7.45
N GLU A 305 -14.04 -16.73 8.68
CA GLU A 305 -13.59 -18.05 9.16
C GLU A 305 -14.12 -19.17 8.26
N ARG A 306 -15.43 -19.18 7.99
CA ARG A 306 -16.04 -20.18 7.10
C ARG A 306 -15.43 -20.18 5.71
N ASN A 307 -15.21 -19.01 5.12
CA ASN A 307 -14.68 -18.87 3.76
C ASN A 307 -13.22 -19.34 3.69
N VAL A 308 -12.40 -19.00 4.68
CA VAL A 308 -11.01 -19.49 4.78
C VAL A 308 -10.97 -21.00 4.98
N LEU A 309 -11.72 -21.54 5.95
CA LEU A 309 -11.77 -22.99 6.21
C LEU A 309 -12.25 -23.78 4.99
N SER A 310 -13.15 -23.21 4.19
CA SER A 310 -13.60 -23.83 2.94
C SER A 310 -12.52 -23.89 1.89
N ALA A 311 -11.65 -22.90 1.82
CA ALA A 311 -10.58 -22.80 0.84
C ALA A 311 -9.30 -23.57 1.23
N LEU A 312 -9.16 -23.94 2.50
CA LEU A 312 -8.04 -24.75 3.02
C LEU A 312 -8.29 -26.28 2.92
N ARG A 313 -9.47 -26.71 2.48
CA ARG A 313 -9.82 -28.11 2.24
C ARG A 313 -9.35 -28.57 0.87
#